data_4d178f6cb0d29215d93d9fcb90662c1c
#
_entry.id   4d178f6cb0d29215d93d9fcb90662c1c
#
_cell.length_a   1.000
_cell.length_b   1.000
_cell.length_c   1.000
_cell.angle_alpha   90.00
_cell.angle_beta   90.00
_cell.angle_gamma   90.00
#
_symmetry.space_group_name_H-M   'P 1'
#
loop_
_entity.id
_entity.type
_entity.pdbx_description
1 polymer ?
#
loop_
_entity_poly.entity_id
_entity_poly.type
_entity_poly.pdbx_seq_one_letter_code
_entity_poly.pdbx_strand_id
1 'polypeptide(L)'
;MFKIIKEIKKLIILTTFLFLIIIVGLTFLAIRYPIGYKNIIVKYSKEYKLDPYLVASIINVESKYDKDAISQKNARGLMQISPSTGKWASEVLKIENYSEDILFEPEINIKIGTWYLSTLFKEFNNNVDSVLAAYNAGSGNVSKWLNDEEYSCDNNTLSMIPYKETEDYLVRVKKSYNVYSKIYKQYIMNSKGSDSFYINILNNIRKIIKEIIRSV
;
A
#
# COMPACT_ATOMS: atom_id res chain seq x y z
N MET A 1 -51.98 -20.53 -11.18
CA MET A 1 -51.01 -21.04 -10.18
C MET A 1 -49.65 -21.37 -10.80
N PHE A 2 -49.54 -22.28 -11.79
CA PHE A 2 -48.25 -22.68 -12.41
C PHE A 2 -47.45 -21.52 -13.02
N LYS A 3 -48.09 -20.54 -13.68
CA LYS A 3 -47.42 -19.39 -14.29
C LYS A 3 -46.76 -18.51 -13.22
N ILE A 4 -47.42 -18.28 -12.09
CA ILE A 4 -46.91 -17.50 -10.96
C ILE A 4 -45.68 -18.20 -10.34
N ILE A 5 -45.73 -19.52 -10.12
CA ILE A 5 -44.64 -20.31 -9.58
C ILE A 5 -43.42 -20.24 -10.52
N LYS A 6 -43.62 -20.27 -11.84
CA LYS A 6 -42.53 -20.14 -12.83
C LYS A 6 -41.86 -18.77 -12.77
N GLU A 7 -42.60 -17.70 -12.63
CA GLU A 7 -42.05 -16.34 -12.51
C GLU A 7 -41.32 -16.13 -11.17
N ILE A 8 -41.85 -16.68 -10.06
CA ILE A 8 -41.15 -16.67 -8.78
C ILE A 8 -39.80 -17.42 -8.87
N LYS A 9 -39.77 -18.61 -9.49
CA LYS A 9 -38.53 -19.36 -9.70
C LYS A 9 -37.48 -18.56 -10.51
N LYS A 10 -37.93 -17.90 -11.59
CA LYS A 10 -37.04 -17.03 -12.38
C LYS A 10 -36.48 -15.88 -11.54
N LEU A 11 -37.34 -15.23 -10.73
CA LEU A 11 -36.90 -14.15 -9.88
C LEU A 11 -35.86 -14.62 -8.83
N ILE A 12 -36.11 -15.78 -8.21
CA ILE A 12 -35.15 -16.37 -7.27
C ILE A 12 -33.81 -16.67 -7.94
N ILE A 13 -33.82 -17.26 -9.13
CA ILE A 13 -32.59 -17.55 -9.90
C ILE A 13 -31.84 -16.25 -10.20
N LEU A 14 -32.56 -15.22 -10.67
CA LEU A 14 -31.95 -13.94 -11.00
C LEU A 14 -31.34 -13.25 -9.76
N THR A 15 -32.05 -13.23 -8.63
CA THR A 15 -31.56 -12.63 -7.38
C THR A 15 -30.38 -13.40 -6.81
N THR A 16 -30.38 -14.73 -6.87
CA THR A 16 -29.25 -15.58 -6.46
C THR A 16 -28.02 -15.31 -7.33
N PHE A 17 -28.22 -15.22 -8.65
CA PHE A 17 -27.13 -14.92 -9.59
C PHE A 17 -26.54 -13.53 -9.33
N LEU A 18 -27.36 -12.52 -9.13
CA LEU A 18 -26.92 -11.17 -8.80
C LEU A 18 -26.14 -11.14 -7.46
N PHE A 19 -26.64 -11.88 -6.46
CA PHE A 19 -25.95 -12.00 -5.17
C PHE A 19 -24.58 -12.65 -5.29
N LEU A 20 -24.43 -13.71 -6.11
CA LEU A 20 -23.14 -14.33 -6.39
C LEU A 20 -22.18 -13.36 -7.08
N ILE A 21 -22.62 -12.57 -8.05
CA ILE A 21 -21.79 -11.54 -8.70
C ILE A 21 -21.29 -10.52 -7.67
N ILE A 22 -22.15 -10.07 -6.77
CA ILE A 22 -21.76 -9.13 -5.70
C ILE A 22 -20.70 -9.75 -4.77
N ILE A 23 -20.89 -11.01 -4.35
CA ILE A 23 -19.91 -11.71 -3.51
C ILE A 23 -18.57 -11.81 -4.21
N VAL A 24 -18.55 -12.24 -5.49
CA VAL A 24 -17.32 -12.34 -6.28
C VAL A 24 -16.63 -10.97 -6.40
N GLY A 25 -17.39 -9.91 -6.67
CA GLY A 25 -16.87 -8.54 -6.73
C GLY A 25 -16.27 -8.06 -5.41
N LEU A 26 -16.96 -8.29 -4.29
CA LEU A 26 -16.46 -7.94 -2.96
C LEU A 26 -15.21 -8.74 -2.57
N THR A 27 -15.20 -10.04 -2.90
CA THR A 27 -14.02 -10.90 -2.67
C THR A 27 -12.82 -10.43 -3.48
N PHE A 28 -13.03 -10.13 -4.76
CA PHE A 28 -11.97 -9.56 -5.62
C PHE A 28 -11.43 -8.24 -5.06
N LEU A 29 -12.31 -7.35 -4.61
CA LEU A 29 -11.93 -6.08 -4.01
C LEU A 29 -11.10 -6.30 -2.73
N ALA A 30 -11.54 -7.19 -1.85
CA ALA A 30 -10.83 -7.52 -0.61
C ALA A 30 -9.44 -8.13 -0.85
N ILE A 31 -9.29 -8.97 -1.89
CA ILE A 31 -7.99 -9.54 -2.26
C ILE A 31 -7.07 -8.50 -2.90
N ARG A 32 -7.61 -7.61 -3.74
CA ARG A 32 -6.84 -6.64 -4.51
C ARG A 32 -6.43 -5.41 -3.69
N TYR A 33 -7.29 -5.03 -2.74
CA TYR A 33 -7.11 -3.89 -1.84
C TYR A 33 -7.35 -4.32 -0.39
N PRO A 34 -6.50 -5.19 0.16
CA PRO A 34 -6.62 -5.58 1.56
C PRO A 34 -6.40 -4.39 2.47
N ILE A 35 -6.98 -4.43 3.66
CA ILE A 35 -6.73 -3.46 4.72
C ILE A 35 -6.32 -4.19 5.99
N GLY A 36 -5.24 -3.75 6.60
CA GLY A 36 -4.72 -4.32 7.84
C GLY A 36 -3.85 -3.31 8.58
N TYR A 37 -3.45 -3.65 9.79
CA TYR A 37 -2.60 -2.81 10.65
C TYR A 37 -3.12 -1.39 10.83
N LYS A 38 -4.42 -1.20 10.70
CA LYS A 38 -5.11 0.08 10.68
C LYS A 38 -4.75 0.98 11.86
N ASN A 39 -4.73 0.44 13.09
CA ASN A 39 -4.42 1.22 14.28
C ASN A 39 -2.98 1.76 14.23
N ILE A 40 -2.04 0.97 13.70
CA ILE A 40 -0.64 1.36 13.53
C ILE A 40 -0.52 2.42 12.43
N ILE A 41 -1.20 2.22 11.29
CA ILE A 41 -1.25 3.19 10.20
C ILE A 41 -1.78 4.53 10.69
N VAL A 42 -2.94 4.55 11.37
CA VAL A 42 -3.54 5.78 11.89
C VAL A 42 -2.64 6.46 12.94
N LYS A 43 -2.05 5.68 13.85
CA LYS A 43 -1.11 6.17 14.86
C LYS A 43 0.04 6.96 14.22
N TYR A 44 0.77 6.32 13.32
CA TYR A 44 1.97 6.94 12.73
C TYR A 44 1.64 7.96 11.63
N SER A 45 0.54 7.80 10.91
CA SER A 45 0.06 8.86 10.01
C SER A 45 -0.24 10.15 10.77
N LYS A 46 -0.89 10.05 11.93
CA LYS A 46 -1.16 11.22 12.80
C LYS A 46 0.13 11.82 13.34
N GLU A 47 1.06 11.00 13.83
CA GLU A 47 2.35 11.43 14.38
C GLU A 47 3.17 12.22 13.36
N TYR A 48 3.22 11.74 12.11
CA TYR A 48 4.00 12.37 11.04
C TYR A 48 3.18 13.26 10.10
N LYS A 49 1.92 13.58 10.45
CA LYS A 49 1.01 14.49 9.71
C LYS A 49 0.79 14.04 8.26
N LEU A 50 0.62 12.74 8.05
CA LEU A 50 0.36 12.12 6.74
C LEU A 50 -1.10 11.70 6.63
N ASP A 51 -1.57 11.59 5.38
CA ASP A 51 -2.87 10.97 5.09
C ASP A 51 -2.78 9.44 5.28
N PRO A 52 -3.58 8.83 6.18
CA PRO A 52 -3.55 7.39 6.43
C PRO A 52 -3.94 6.55 5.19
N TYR A 53 -4.73 7.11 4.27
CA TYR A 53 -5.07 6.42 3.03
C TYR A 53 -3.88 6.37 2.08
N LEU A 54 -3.02 7.38 2.07
CA LEU A 54 -1.77 7.37 1.30
C LEU A 54 -0.83 6.30 1.85
N VAL A 55 -0.66 6.23 3.18
CA VAL A 55 0.18 5.20 3.83
C VAL A 55 -0.36 3.80 3.52
N ALA A 56 -1.68 3.56 3.66
CA ALA A 56 -2.32 2.30 3.31
C ALA A 56 -2.10 1.92 1.84
N SER A 57 -2.10 2.92 0.95
CA SER A 57 -1.90 2.72 -0.49
C SER A 57 -0.48 2.33 -0.83
N ILE A 58 0.50 2.93 -0.18
CA ILE A 58 1.92 2.58 -0.31
C ILE A 58 2.11 1.14 0.18
N ILE A 59 1.63 0.77 1.36
CA ILE A 59 1.71 -0.62 1.87
C ILE A 59 1.09 -1.62 0.87
N ASN A 60 -0.07 -1.27 0.29
CA ASN A 60 -0.70 -2.15 -0.71
C ASN A 60 0.14 -2.32 -1.98
N VAL A 61 0.80 -1.28 -2.45
CA VAL A 61 1.62 -1.33 -3.67
C VAL A 61 2.94 -2.02 -3.41
N GLU A 62 3.57 -1.77 -2.26
CA GLU A 62 4.87 -2.30 -1.88
C GLU A 62 4.82 -3.80 -1.56
N SER A 63 3.94 -4.21 -0.68
CA SER A 63 3.92 -5.59 -0.16
C SER A 63 2.57 -6.29 -0.31
N LYS A 64 1.48 -5.59 -0.65
CA LYS A 64 0.11 -6.07 -0.53
C LYS A 64 -0.21 -6.51 0.92
N TYR A 65 0.32 -5.81 1.90
CA TYR A 65 0.22 -6.13 3.32
C TYR A 65 0.92 -7.44 3.74
N ASP A 66 1.89 -7.92 2.98
CA ASP A 66 2.75 -9.04 3.40
C ASP A 66 3.91 -8.49 4.25
N LYS A 67 3.85 -8.76 5.56
CA LYS A 67 4.87 -8.27 6.51
C LYS A 67 6.23 -8.95 6.31
N ASP A 68 6.25 -10.13 5.70
CA ASP A 68 7.45 -10.94 5.47
C ASP A 68 8.00 -10.77 4.04
N ALA A 69 7.49 -9.76 3.29
CA ALA A 69 7.92 -9.50 1.93
C ALA A 69 9.39 -9.06 1.86
N ILE A 70 10.13 -9.63 0.92
CA ILE A 70 11.50 -9.23 0.57
C ILE A 70 11.58 -9.00 -0.93
N SER A 71 12.10 -7.84 -1.35
CA SER A 71 12.35 -7.55 -2.77
C SER A 71 13.70 -8.06 -3.23
N GLN A 72 13.92 -8.05 -4.56
CA GLN A 72 15.24 -8.36 -5.15
C GLN A 72 16.35 -7.40 -4.69
N LYS A 73 15.98 -6.17 -4.29
CA LYS A 73 16.89 -5.15 -3.76
C LYS A 73 17.02 -5.20 -2.23
N ASN A 74 16.58 -6.31 -1.59
CA ASN A 74 16.59 -6.53 -0.14
C ASN A 74 15.76 -5.51 0.66
N ALA A 75 14.78 -4.84 0.04
CA ALA A 75 13.79 -4.07 0.78
C ALA A 75 12.82 -5.01 1.51
N ARG A 76 12.42 -4.66 2.75
CA ARG A 76 11.75 -5.58 3.68
C ARG A 76 10.45 -5.04 4.24
N GLY A 77 9.52 -5.95 4.45
CA GLY A 77 8.29 -5.74 5.20
C GLY A 77 7.22 -4.94 4.47
N LEU A 78 6.26 -4.45 5.24
CA LEU A 78 5.02 -3.84 4.75
C LEU A 78 5.24 -2.66 3.79
N MET A 79 6.16 -1.76 4.12
CA MET A 79 6.48 -0.55 3.36
C MET A 79 7.78 -0.67 2.56
N GLN A 80 8.33 -1.90 2.43
CA GLN A 80 9.53 -2.22 1.66
C GLN A 80 10.70 -1.28 1.98
N ILE A 81 11.09 -1.25 3.25
CA ILE A 81 12.18 -0.41 3.72
C ILE A 81 13.51 -1.06 3.38
N SER A 82 14.41 -0.31 2.70
CA SER A 82 15.76 -0.78 2.45
C SER A 82 16.57 -0.84 3.76
N PRO A 83 17.55 -1.77 3.88
CA PRO A 83 18.42 -1.83 5.06
C PRO A 83 19.12 -0.50 5.38
N SER A 84 19.55 0.24 4.36
CA SER A 84 20.19 1.55 4.53
C SER A 84 19.24 2.60 5.09
N THR A 85 18.01 2.67 4.57
CA THR A 85 16.95 3.56 5.09
C THR A 85 16.57 3.16 6.51
N GLY A 86 16.45 1.86 6.78
CA GLY A 86 16.14 1.34 8.12
C GLY A 86 17.20 1.70 9.14
N LYS A 87 18.48 1.55 8.79
CA LYS A 87 19.62 1.94 9.65
C LYS A 87 19.61 3.44 9.93
N TRP A 88 19.51 4.27 8.91
CA TRP A 88 19.40 5.72 9.09
C TRP A 88 18.21 6.12 9.96
N ALA A 89 17.04 5.57 9.70
CA ALA A 89 15.84 5.81 10.50
C ALA A 89 16.03 5.38 11.95
N SER A 90 16.69 4.24 12.21
CA SER A 90 16.91 3.74 13.57
C SER A 90 17.77 4.68 14.41
N GLU A 91 18.78 5.30 13.79
CA GLU A 91 19.65 6.29 14.44
C GLU A 91 18.87 7.57 14.81
N VAL A 92 18.07 8.10 13.85
CA VAL A 92 17.26 9.32 14.05
C VAL A 92 16.12 9.10 15.04
N LEU A 93 15.43 7.97 14.94
CA LEU A 93 14.27 7.64 15.77
C LEU A 93 14.65 6.97 17.09
N LYS A 94 15.95 6.79 17.36
CA LYS A 94 16.50 6.14 18.55
C LYS A 94 15.88 4.76 18.80
N ILE A 95 15.83 3.93 17.73
CA ILE A 95 15.35 2.55 17.84
C ILE A 95 16.50 1.69 18.36
N GLU A 96 16.35 1.23 19.59
CA GLU A 96 17.36 0.39 20.25
C GLU A 96 17.46 -0.99 19.59
N ASN A 97 18.65 -1.59 19.65
CA ASN A 97 18.92 -2.94 19.15
C ASN A 97 18.48 -3.18 17.68
N TYR A 98 18.68 -2.17 16.82
CA TYR A 98 18.33 -2.29 15.41
C TYR A 98 19.08 -3.46 14.76
N SER A 99 18.32 -4.31 14.08
CA SER A 99 18.79 -5.29 13.10
C SER A 99 17.91 -5.20 11.86
N GLU A 100 18.38 -5.68 10.73
CA GLU A 100 17.55 -5.68 9.51
C GLU A 100 16.26 -6.52 9.67
N ASP A 101 16.25 -7.52 10.54
CA ASP A 101 15.10 -8.39 10.76
C ASP A 101 13.96 -7.68 11.51
N ILE A 102 14.26 -6.62 12.26
CA ILE A 102 13.23 -5.81 12.90
C ILE A 102 12.30 -5.12 11.88
N LEU A 103 12.74 -5.03 10.61
CA LEU A 103 11.93 -4.50 9.52
C LEU A 103 10.75 -5.41 9.13
N PHE A 104 10.69 -6.65 9.63
CA PHE A 104 9.52 -7.52 9.50
C PHE A 104 8.47 -7.28 10.59
N GLU A 105 8.81 -6.52 11.64
CA GLU A 105 7.85 -6.14 12.67
C GLU A 105 6.94 -5.02 12.16
N PRO A 106 5.62 -5.25 12.08
CA PRO A 106 4.68 -4.30 11.45
C PRO A 106 4.74 -2.90 12.05
N GLU A 107 4.86 -2.79 13.36
CA GLU A 107 4.89 -1.50 14.05
C GLU A 107 6.15 -0.71 13.70
N ILE A 108 7.30 -1.36 13.71
CA ILE A 108 8.59 -0.74 13.38
C ILE A 108 8.64 -0.36 11.90
N ASN A 109 8.22 -1.25 11.03
CA ASN A 109 8.23 -1.02 9.58
C ASN A 109 7.36 0.17 9.18
N ILE A 110 6.11 0.24 9.69
CA ILE A 110 5.19 1.35 9.43
C ILE A 110 5.72 2.64 10.07
N LYS A 111 6.27 2.60 11.29
CA LYS A 111 6.89 3.77 11.94
C LYS A 111 8.01 4.35 11.08
N ILE A 112 8.95 3.52 10.65
CA ILE A 112 10.07 3.92 9.80
C ILE A 112 9.58 4.45 8.45
N GLY A 113 8.68 3.71 7.78
CA GLY A 113 8.17 4.07 6.46
C GLY A 113 7.40 5.38 6.45
N THR A 114 6.57 5.62 7.47
CA THR A 114 5.83 6.90 7.61
C THR A 114 6.75 8.06 7.96
N TRP A 115 7.74 7.85 8.83
CA TRP A 115 8.76 8.85 9.09
C TRP A 115 9.52 9.21 7.82
N TYR A 116 10.00 8.22 7.06
CA TYR A 116 10.72 8.44 5.80
C TYR A 116 9.85 9.17 4.78
N LEU A 117 8.59 8.75 4.62
CA LEU A 117 7.63 9.42 3.75
C LEU A 117 7.45 10.90 4.14
N SER A 118 7.33 11.20 5.44
CA SER A 118 7.21 12.59 5.92
C SER A 118 8.48 13.41 5.67
N THR A 119 9.65 12.79 5.71
CA THR A 119 10.92 13.44 5.37
C THR A 119 10.94 13.83 3.89
N LEU A 120 10.50 12.92 3.01
CA LEU A 120 10.36 13.21 1.58
C LEU A 120 9.35 14.32 1.29
N PHE A 121 8.22 14.38 2.02
CA PHE A 121 7.27 15.49 1.90
C PHE A 121 7.91 16.85 2.22
N LYS A 122 8.80 16.91 3.21
CA LYS A 122 9.54 18.14 3.54
C LYS A 122 10.60 18.46 2.48
N GLU A 123 11.32 17.45 1.99
CA GLU A 123 12.38 17.58 0.99
C GLU A 123 11.83 18.10 -0.34
N PHE A 124 10.66 17.59 -0.78
CA PHE A 124 10.05 17.90 -2.07
C PHE A 124 8.85 18.87 -1.98
N ASN A 125 8.85 19.80 -1.05
CA ASN A 125 7.88 20.89 -0.92
C ASN A 125 6.41 20.43 -0.98
N ASN A 126 6.09 19.27 -0.40
CA ASN A 126 4.77 18.61 -0.45
C ASN A 126 4.27 18.25 -1.86
N ASN A 127 5.14 18.23 -2.88
CA ASN A 127 4.77 17.72 -4.20
C ASN A 127 4.63 16.20 -4.16
N VAL A 128 3.39 15.72 -4.20
CA VAL A 128 3.06 14.29 -4.05
C VAL A 128 3.75 13.43 -5.10
N ASP A 129 3.86 13.88 -6.34
CA ASP A 129 4.45 13.11 -7.43
C ASP A 129 5.95 12.94 -7.22
N SER A 130 6.66 14.02 -6.87
CA SER A 130 8.08 13.98 -6.52
C SER A 130 8.34 13.12 -5.27
N VAL A 131 7.47 13.20 -4.26
CA VAL A 131 7.55 12.36 -3.05
C VAL A 131 7.40 10.87 -3.37
N LEU A 132 6.40 10.50 -4.16
CA LEU A 132 6.19 9.10 -4.56
C LEU A 132 7.32 8.59 -5.46
N ALA A 133 7.81 9.43 -6.37
CA ALA A 133 8.97 9.10 -7.19
C ALA A 133 10.22 8.87 -6.32
N ALA A 134 10.45 9.74 -5.33
CA ALA A 134 11.58 9.63 -4.41
C ALA A 134 11.47 8.42 -3.49
N TYR A 135 10.28 8.07 -3.06
CA TYR A 135 10.06 6.87 -2.26
C TYR A 135 10.47 5.60 -3.00
N ASN A 136 10.16 5.51 -4.30
CA ASN A 136 10.46 4.34 -5.14
C ASN A 136 11.87 4.37 -5.74
N ALA A 137 12.29 5.51 -6.29
CA ALA A 137 13.56 5.63 -7.02
C ALA A 137 14.73 6.17 -6.16
N GLY A 138 14.44 6.67 -4.95
CA GLY A 138 15.39 7.35 -4.07
C GLY A 138 15.41 8.88 -4.31
N SER A 139 15.56 9.64 -3.21
CA SER A 139 15.52 11.12 -3.25
C SER A 139 16.61 11.72 -4.11
N GLY A 140 17.82 11.14 -4.08
CA GLY A 140 18.95 11.61 -4.90
C GLY A 140 18.71 11.54 -6.40
N ASN A 141 17.96 10.56 -6.89
CA ASN A 141 17.59 10.48 -8.31
C ASN A 141 16.57 11.57 -8.65
N VAL A 142 15.55 11.74 -7.81
CA VAL A 142 14.51 12.74 -8.05
C VAL A 142 15.07 14.17 -7.97
N SER A 143 16.00 14.43 -7.05
CA SER A 143 16.70 15.72 -6.99
C SER A 143 17.50 16.00 -8.25
N LYS A 144 18.14 14.98 -8.85
CA LYS A 144 18.82 15.13 -10.15
C LYS A 144 17.81 15.43 -11.27
N TRP A 145 16.70 14.70 -11.33
CA TRP A 145 15.67 14.93 -12.36
C TRP A 145 15.02 16.30 -12.24
N LEU A 146 14.80 16.81 -11.03
CA LEU A 146 14.24 18.16 -10.83
C LEU A 146 15.21 19.26 -11.27
N ASN A 147 16.53 19.02 -11.28
CA ASN A 147 17.55 19.96 -11.74
C ASN A 147 17.91 19.78 -13.22
N ASP A 148 17.25 18.92 -13.95
CA ASP A 148 17.48 18.64 -15.36
C ASP A 148 16.28 19.16 -16.18
N GLU A 149 16.56 20.05 -17.14
CA GLU A 149 15.56 20.67 -17.99
C GLU A 149 14.76 19.67 -18.85
N GLU A 150 15.32 18.50 -19.11
CA GLU A 150 14.62 17.41 -19.80
C GLU A 150 13.45 16.85 -18.96
N TYR A 151 13.57 16.85 -17.62
CA TYR A 151 12.61 16.21 -16.72
C TYR A 151 11.81 17.19 -15.86
N SER A 152 12.26 18.47 -15.78
CA SER A 152 11.57 19.51 -15.00
C SER A 152 11.82 20.89 -15.60
N CYS A 153 10.74 21.68 -15.74
CA CYS A 153 10.84 23.04 -16.25
C CYS A 153 10.97 24.10 -15.14
N ASP A 154 10.69 23.76 -13.90
CA ASP A 154 10.56 24.69 -12.75
C ASP A 154 11.39 24.26 -11.53
N ASN A 155 12.22 23.24 -11.67
CA ASN A 155 13.03 22.61 -10.61
C ASN A 155 12.21 22.14 -9.40
N ASN A 156 10.89 22.06 -9.52
CA ASN A 156 9.99 21.67 -8.43
C ASN A 156 8.97 20.60 -8.83
N THR A 157 8.64 20.54 -10.12
CA THR A 157 7.63 19.60 -10.66
C THR A 157 8.23 18.73 -11.74
N LEU A 158 8.11 17.41 -11.61
CA LEU A 158 8.50 16.49 -12.65
C LEU A 158 7.50 16.54 -13.82
N SER A 159 7.96 16.93 -15.00
CA SER A 159 7.21 16.84 -16.25
C SER A 159 7.27 15.44 -16.85
N MET A 160 8.37 14.72 -16.61
CA MET A 160 8.60 13.35 -17.05
C MET A 160 9.38 12.58 -15.97
N ILE A 161 9.10 11.29 -15.85
CA ILE A 161 9.81 10.38 -14.96
C ILE A 161 10.62 9.41 -15.82
N PRO A 162 11.99 9.45 -15.74
CA PRO A 162 12.84 8.64 -16.63
C PRO A 162 12.68 7.13 -16.43
N TYR A 163 12.38 6.70 -15.20
CA TYR A 163 12.27 5.28 -14.88
C TYR A 163 10.83 4.80 -15.02
N LYS A 164 10.57 3.95 -15.99
CA LYS A 164 9.23 3.37 -16.23
C LYS A 164 8.67 2.66 -14.99
N GLU A 165 9.53 1.97 -14.21
CA GLU A 165 9.12 1.35 -12.94
C GLU A 165 8.53 2.38 -11.97
N THR A 166 9.18 3.55 -11.87
CA THR A 166 8.77 4.64 -10.97
C THR A 166 7.50 5.33 -11.48
N GLU A 167 7.37 5.56 -12.78
CA GLU A 167 6.14 6.09 -13.38
C GLU A 167 4.95 5.15 -13.08
N ASP A 168 5.11 3.86 -13.33
CA ASP A 168 4.10 2.85 -13.05
C ASP A 168 3.78 2.74 -11.55
N TYR A 169 4.78 2.95 -10.69
CA TYR A 169 4.60 3.01 -9.25
C TYR A 169 3.65 4.14 -8.84
N LEU A 170 3.86 5.35 -9.33
CA LEU A 170 2.98 6.49 -9.06
C LEU A 170 1.54 6.18 -9.47
N VAL A 171 1.35 5.65 -10.68
CA VAL A 171 0.01 5.27 -11.17
C VAL A 171 -0.66 4.26 -10.24
N ARG A 172 0.09 3.22 -9.79
CA ARG A 172 -0.44 2.20 -8.87
C ARG A 172 -0.80 2.79 -7.51
N VAL A 173 0.04 3.66 -6.94
CA VAL A 173 -0.25 4.29 -5.64
C VAL A 173 -1.46 5.21 -5.73
N LYS A 174 -1.54 6.07 -6.74
CA LYS A 174 -2.68 6.96 -6.96
C LYS A 174 -4.00 6.18 -7.16
N LYS A 175 -3.97 5.08 -7.93
CA LYS A 175 -5.12 4.19 -8.11
C LYS A 175 -5.53 3.55 -6.78
N SER A 176 -4.56 3.07 -6.01
CA SER A 176 -4.79 2.48 -4.70
C SER A 176 -5.40 3.51 -3.73
N TYR A 177 -4.85 4.71 -3.70
CA TYR A 177 -5.35 5.83 -2.90
C TYR A 177 -6.82 6.17 -3.18
N ASN A 178 -7.20 6.22 -4.45
CA ASN A 178 -8.59 6.46 -4.84
C ASN A 178 -9.55 5.39 -4.31
N VAL A 179 -9.09 4.14 -4.20
CA VAL A 179 -9.89 3.05 -3.64
C VAL A 179 -9.97 3.18 -2.11
N TYR A 180 -8.84 3.33 -1.43
CA TYR A 180 -8.82 3.41 0.04
C TYR A 180 -9.58 4.63 0.56
N SER A 181 -9.39 5.80 -0.03
CA SER A 181 -10.05 7.03 0.40
C SER A 181 -11.57 7.02 0.19
N LYS A 182 -12.08 6.29 -0.82
CA LYS A 182 -13.52 6.21 -1.11
C LYS A 182 -14.22 5.07 -0.37
N ILE A 183 -13.62 3.87 -0.39
CA ILE A 183 -14.28 2.65 0.11
C ILE A 183 -14.04 2.46 1.60
N TYR A 184 -12.81 2.74 2.08
CA TYR A 184 -12.43 2.49 3.48
C TYR A 184 -12.48 3.73 4.36
N LYS A 185 -13.09 4.84 3.88
CA LYS A 185 -13.13 6.12 4.61
C LYS A 185 -13.64 5.97 6.04
N GLN A 186 -14.80 5.36 6.23
CA GLN A 186 -15.37 5.15 7.56
C GLN A 186 -14.65 4.06 8.35
N TYR A 187 -14.14 3.04 7.66
CA TYR A 187 -13.48 1.91 8.30
C TYR A 187 -12.14 2.30 8.94
N ILE A 188 -11.30 3.06 8.26
CA ILE A 188 -10.01 3.52 8.79
C ILE A 188 -10.20 4.47 9.98
N MET A 189 -11.23 5.32 9.93
CA MET A 189 -11.46 6.34 10.97
C MET A 189 -12.20 5.82 12.21
N ASN A 190 -13.06 4.81 12.11
CA ASN A 190 -14.09 4.52 13.14
C ASN A 190 -13.96 3.17 13.85
N SER A 191 -13.07 2.25 13.48
CA SER A 191 -13.11 0.92 14.09
C SER A 191 -12.04 0.68 15.16
N LYS A 192 -12.47 0.12 16.28
CA LYS A 192 -11.60 -0.46 17.32
C LYS A 192 -11.45 -1.95 17.00
N GLY A 193 -10.24 -2.44 16.70
CA GLY A 193 -10.00 -3.87 16.48
C GLY A 193 -8.69 -4.16 15.76
N SER A 194 -8.20 -5.39 15.93
CA SER A 194 -6.99 -5.90 15.26
C SER A 194 -7.37 -6.59 13.96
N ASP A 195 -6.87 -6.10 12.84
CA ASP A 195 -7.11 -6.67 11.50
C ASP A 195 -6.07 -7.74 11.12
N SER A 196 -5.17 -8.10 12.05
CA SER A 196 -4.04 -9.01 11.76
C SER A 196 -4.50 -10.41 11.34
N PHE A 197 -5.59 -10.93 11.91
CA PHE A 197 -6.12 -12.26 11.59
C PHE A 197 -6.55 -12.37 10.12
N TYR A 198 -7.32 -11.40 9.62
CA TYR A 198 -7.76 -11.36 8.23
C TYR A 198 -6.58 -11.26 7.24
N ILE A 199 -5.62 -10.41 7.53
CA ILE A 199 -4.42 -10.24 6.71
C ILE A 199 -3.58 -11.52 6.70
N ASN A 200 -3.42 -12.20 7.83
CA ASN A 200 -2.70 -13.47 7.91
C ASN A 200 -3.37 -14.56 7.05
N ILE A 201 -4.71 -14.66 7.09
CA ILE A 201 -5.47 -15.57 6.22
C ILE A 201 -5.20 -15.26 4.74
N LEU A 202 -5.31 -14.00 4.33
CA LEU A 202 -5.05 -13.59 2.94
C LEU A 202 -3.63 -13.94 2.48
N ASN A 203 -2.64 -13.70 3.32
CA ASN A 203 -1.25 -13.98 2.99
C ASN A 203 -1.00 -15.50 2.89
N ASN A 204 -1.59 -16.30 3.77
CA ASN A 204 -1.53 -17.77 3.68
C ASN A 204 -2.18 -18.28 2.37
N ILE A 205 -3.36 -17.77 2.00
CA ILE A 205 -4.01 -18.12 0.75
C ILE A 205 -3.11 -17.76 -0.45
N ARG A 206 -2.53 -16.58 -0.47
CA ARG A 206 -1.61 -16.14 -1.54
C ARG A 206 -0.38 -17.02 -1.64
N LYS A 207 0.19 -17.45 -0.50
CA LYS A 207 1.34 -18.35 -0.47
C LYS A 207 0.99 -19.70 -1.08
N ILE A 208 -0.12 -20.31 -0.70
CA ILE A 208 -0.63 -21.57 -1.26
C ILE A 208 -0.83 -21.44 -2.77
N ILE A 209 -1.47 -20.36 -3.24
CA ILE A 209 -1.68 -20.13 -4.68
C ILE A 209 -0.35 -20.04 -5.43
N LYS A 210 0.64 -19.32 -4.88
CA LYS A 210 1.99 -19.24 -5.48
C LYS A 210 2.69 -20.59 -5.56
N GLU A 211 2.56 -21.42 -4.54
CA GLU A 211 3.13 -22.77 -4.50
C GLU A 211 2.48 -23.66 -5.58
N ILE A 212 1.16 -23.62 -5.70
CA ILE A 212 0.43 -24.37 -6.74
C ILE A 212 0.87 -23.93 -8.14
N ILE A 213 0.97 -22.63 -8.41
CA ILE A 213 1.37 -22.11 -9.73
C ILE A 213 2.83 -22.49 -10.06
N ARG A 214 3.71 -22.61 -9.07
CA ARG A 214 5.11 -23.02 -9.29
C ARG A 214 5.28 -24.54 -9.50
N SER A 215 4.30 -25.33 -9.08
CA SER A 215 4.29 -26.79 -9.21
C SER A 215 3.71 -27.30 -10.52
N VAL A 216 3.11 -26.40 -11.33
CA VAL A 216 2.60 -26.63 -12.69
C VAL A 216 3.57 -26.05 -13.71
#